data_73d7bfa1867b37c6884c3506fb00afab
#
_entry.id   73d7bfa1867b37c6884c3506fb00afab
#
_cell.length_a   1.000
_cell.length_b   1.000
_cell.length_c   1.000
_cell.angle_alpha   90.00
_cell.angle_beta   90.00
_cell.angle_gamma   90.00
#
_symmetry.space_group_name_H-M   'P 1'
#
loop_
_entity.id
_entity.type
_entity.pdbx_description
1 polymer ?
#
loop_
_entity_poly.entity_id
_entity_poly.type
_entity_poly.pdbx_seq_one_letter_code
_entity_poly.pdbx_strand_id
1 'polypeptide(L)'
;MQDAPEPAPYPPDWDAVTTVCLDMDGTVLDLRFDNLFWLDALPRRWGEKHGVPAELAIAQLRARFDARRGTLEWYCVDHWSEELDFDIAALKAEMHQHIRYLPGAIEFLDAVRTRGKRLLLTTNAHPISLQVKSRATGLARHFDVLVSSHEFGVPKEQPEFWARLGRSHGVERAGTLFVDDSAAVLQAARAAGVRRVYQVLLPDSTQPLRAALPGFSTIRGLGDLMP
;
A
#
# COMPACT_ATOMS: atom_id res chain seq x y z
N MET A 1 -10.63 10.39 -29.38
CA MET A 1 -10.77 9.46 -28.24
C MET A 1 -9.53 8.57 -28.31
N GLN A 2 -8.57 8.77 -27.43
CA GLN A 2 -7.46 7.81 -27.29
C GLN A 2 -8.07 6.55 -26.69
N ASP A 3 -7.93 5.42 -27.37
CA ASP A 3 -8.36 4.13 -26.82
C ASP A 3 -7.73 3.91 -25.44
N ALA A 4 -8.54 3.55 -24.48
CA ALA A 4 -8.04 3.19 -23.16
C ALA A 4 -7.04 2.05 -23.35
N PRO A 5 -5.83 2.12 -22.74
CA PRO A 5 -4.84 1.07 -22.89
C PRO A 5 -5.42 -0.26 -22.42
N GLU A 6 -5.12 -1.32 -23.16
CA GLU A 6 -5.57 -2.68 -22.83
C GLU A 6 -5.11 -3.07 -21.41
N PRO A 7 -5.95 -3.81 -20.67
CA PRO A 7 -5.57 -4.34 -19.38
C PRO A 7 -4.36 -5.30 -19.52
N ALA A 8 -3.57 -5.44 -18.46
CA ALA A 8 -2.47 -6.39 -18.42
C ALA A 8 -3.00 -7.82 -18.66
N PRO A 9 -2.24 -8.69 -19.36
CA PRO A 9 -2.68 -10.07 -19.59
C PRO A 9 -2.85 -10.84 -18.28
N TYR A 10 -3.88 -11.70 -18.22
CA TYR A 10 -4.11 -12.58 -17.08
C TYR A 10 -4.24 -14.03 -17.57
N PRO A 11 -3.45 -14.97 -17.06
CA PRO A 11 -2.32 -14.79 -16.13
C PRO A 11 -1.17 -13.96 -16.74
N PRO A 12 -0.31 -13.35 -15.90
CA PRO A 12 0.82 -12.59 -16.41
C PRO A 12 1.82 -13.50 -17.15
N ASP A 13 2.46 -12.96 -18.17
CA ASP A 13 3.64 -13.60 -18.79
C ASP A 13 4.84 -13.46 -17.82
N TRP A 14 5.05 -14.50 -17.02
CA TRP A 14 6.08 -14.54 -16.00
C TRP A 14 7.51 -14.56 -16.56
N ASP A 15 7.71 -15.02 -17.79
CA ASP A 15 9.04 -15.05 -18.40
C ASP A 15 9.51 -13.63 -18.74
N ALA A 16 8.56 -12.75 -19.07
CA ALA A 16 8.83 -11.34 -19.32
C ALA A 16 8.88 -10.47 -18.05
N VAL A 17 8.62 -11.04 -16.85
CA VAL A 17 8.74 -10.33 -15.57
C VAL A 17 10.14 -10.53 -15.01
N THR A 18 10.84 -9.43 -14.70
CA THR A 18 12.13 -9.42 -14.01
C THR A 18 12.01 -8.93 -12.57
N THR A 19 11.08 -8.00 -12.33
CA THR A 19 10.88 -7.34 -11.05
C THR A 19 9.40 -7.33 -10.69
N VAL A 20 9.08 -7.69 -9.46
CA VAL A 20 7.75 -7.60 -8.86
C VAL A 20 7.78 -6.49 -7.82
N CYS A 21 7.01 -5.43 -8.05
CA CYS A 21 6.80 -4.35 -7.11
C CYS A 21 5.42 -4.50 -6.48
N LEU A 22 5.35 -4.56 -5.16
CA LEU A 22 4.11 -4.74 -4.43
C LEU A 22 3.87 -3.56 -3.50
N ASP A 23 2.65 -3.08 -3.43
CA ASP A 23 2.22 -2.27 -2.31
C ASP A 23 2.17 -3.11 -1.03
N MET A 24 2.13 -2.42 0.12
CA MET A 24 2.08 -3.06 1.44
C MET A 24 0.64 -3.26 1.91
N ASP A 25 -0.08 -2.17 2.12
CA ASP A 25 -1.35 -2.14 2.84
C ASP A 25 -2.55 -2.33 1.91
N GLY A 26 -3.23 -3.45 2.04
CA GLY A 26 -4.28 -3.86 1.10
C GLY A 26 -3.77 -4.69 -0.07
N THR A 27 -2.47 -5.02 -0.08
CA THR A 27 -1.86 -5.88 -1.11
C THR A 27 -1.13 -7.07 -0.49
N VAL A 28 -0.12 -6.83 0.33
CA VAL A 28 0.62 -7.86 1.06
C VAL A 28 0.04 -8.03 2.46
N LEU A 29 -0.20 -6.92 3.16
CA LEU A 29 -0.81 -6.88 4.48
C LEU A 29 -2.28 -6.45 4.38
N ASP A 30 -3.10 -7.03 5.28
CA ASP A 30 -4.53 -6.73 5.38
C ASP A 30 -4.76 -5.27 5.78
N LEU A 31 -5.46 -4.52 4.96
CA LEU A 31 -5.83 -3.11 5.20
C LEU A 31 -6.71 -2.93 6.44
N ARG A 32 -7.30 -4.02 6.94
CA ARG A 32 -8.12 -4.03 8.16
C ARG A 32 -7.41 -3.35 9.34
N PHE A 33 -6.08 -3.55 9.49
CA PHE A 33 -5.32 -2.88 10.55
C PHE A 33 -5.38 -1.36 10.42
N ASP A 34 -5.12 -0.83 9.22
CA ASP A 34 -5.12 0.61 9.00
C ASP A 34 -6.52 1.20 9.09
N ASN A 35 -7.54 0.50 8.60
CA ASN A 35 -8.94 0.89 8.78
C ASN A 35 -9.34 0.95 10.26
N LEU A 36 -9.02 -0.09 11.03
CA LEU A 36 -9.27 -0.10 12.47
C LEU A 36 -8.51 1.02 13.20
N PHE A 37 -7.24 1.24 12.82
CA PHE A 37 -6.39 2.26 13.44
C PHE A 37 -6.89 3.68 13.17
N TRP A 38 -6.99 4.07 11.88
CA TRP A 38 -7.27 5.44 11.48
C TRP A 38 -8.74 5.83 11.62
N LEU A 39 -9.68 4.89 11.42
CA LEU A 39 -11.11 5.19 11.40
C LEU A 39 -11.83 4.96 12.74
N ASP A 40 -11.19 4.26 13.68
CA ASP A 40 -11.82 3.96 14.99
C ASP A 40 -10.88 4.20 16.17
N ALA A 41 -9.76 3.47 16.27
CA ALA A 41 -8.93 3.46 17.48
C ALA A 41 -8.28 4.82 17.76
N LEU A 42 -7.60 5.41 16.79
CA LEU A 42 -6.96 6.71 16.94
C LEU A 42 -7.98 7.82 17.26
N PRO A 43 -9.11 7.95 16.54
CA PRO A 43 -10.12 8.96 16.90
C PRO A 43 -10.65 8.81 18.32
N ARG A 44 -10.94 7.59 18.76
CA ARG A 44 -11.44 7.36 20.14
C ARG A 44 -10.40 7.74 21.19
N ARG A 45 -9.16 7.27 21.05
CA ARG A 45 -8.05 7.59 21.96
C ARG A 45 -7.72 9.09 21.98
N TRP A 46 -7.78 9.73 20.82
CA TRP A 46 -7.63 11.18 20.71
C TRP A 46 -8.79 11.91 21.44
N GLY A 47 -10.02 11.45 21.23
CA GLY A 47 -11.19 12.00 21.91
C GLY A 47 -11.11 11.87 23.44
N GLU A 48 -10.69 10.71 23.96
CA GLU A 48 -10.44 10.49 25.39
C GLU A 48 -9.41 11.48 25.95
N LYS A 49 -8.29 11.67 25.24
CA LYS A 49 -7.23 12.61 25.66
C LYS A 49 -7.71 14.07 25.69
N HIS A 50 -8.52 14.47 24.73
CA HIS A 50 -8.93 15.87 24.54
C HIS A 50 -10.34 16.19 25.09
N GLY A 51 -11.00 15.24 25.76
CA GLY A 51 -12.35 15.43 26.30
C GLY A 51 -13.43 15.57 25.22
N VAL A 52 -13.24 14.97 24.05
CA VAL A 52 -14.17 15.00 22.91
C VAL A 52 -14.94 13.67 22.84
N PRO A 53 -16.28 13.68 22.76
CA PRO A 53 -17.07 12.46 22.60
C PRO A 53 -16.61 11.65 21.38
N ALA A 54 -16.57 10.31 21.48
CA ALA A 54 -15.98 9.43 20.48
C ALA A 54 -16.54 9.65 19.04
N GLU A 55 -17.86 9.76 18.90
CA GLU A 55 -18.49 9.97 17.59
C GLU A 55 -18.11 11.31 16.97
N LEU A 56 -17.99 12.36 17.79
CA LEU A 56 -17.55 13.67 17.32
C LEU A 56 -16.06 13.65 16.94
N ALA A 57 -15.23 12.98 17.73
CA ALA A 57 -13.82 12.77 17.43
C ALA A 57 -13.62 12.04 16.09
N ILE A 58 -14.37 10.95 15.84
CA ILE A 58 -14.36 10.21 14.58
C ILE A 58 -14.72 11.14 13.40
N ALA A 59 -15.80 11.92 13.52
CA ALA A 59 -16.22 12.82 12.45
C ALA A 59 -15.18 13.94 12.18
N GLN A 60 -14.64 14.55 13.24
CA GLN A 60 -13.63 15.61 13.13
C GLN A 60 -12.33 15.11 12.50
N LEU A 61 -11.81 13.98 12.97
CA LEU A 61 -10.54 13.45 12.44
C LEU A 61 -10.71 12.95 11.01
N ARG A 62 -11.85 12.33 10.68
CA ARG A 62 -12.15 11.95 9.31
C ARG A 62 -12.10 13.14 8.35
N ALA A 63 -12.72 14.27 8.71
CA ALA A 63 -12.69 15.48 7.90
C ALA A 63 -11.25 16.01 7.70
N ARG A 64 -10.40 15.96 8.75
CA ARG A 64 -8.98 16.35 8.66
C ARG A 64 -8.21 15.42 7.74
N PHE A 65 -8.38 14.11 7.87
CA PHE A 65 -7.74 13.10 7.01
C PHE A 65 -8.13 13.28 5.55
N ASP A 66 -9.43 13.45 5.27
CA ASP A 66 -9.93 13.63 3.91
C ASP A 66 -9.38 14.90 3.25
N ALA A 67 -9.14 15.98 4.02
CA ALA A 67 -8.55 17.23 3.51
C ALA A 67 -7.08 17.10 3.06
N ARG A 68 -6.35 16.07 3.51
CA ARG A 68 -4.95 15.79 3.13
C ARG A 68 -4.81 14.64 2.15
N ARG A 69 -5.90 14.00 1.77
CA ARG A 69 -5.86 12.82 0.88
C ARG A 69 -5.08 13.08 -0.41
N GLY A 70 -4.19 12.15 -0.77
CA GLY A 70 -3.34 12.22 -1.96
C GLY A 70 -2.07 13.05 -1.79
N THR A 71 -1.80 13.56 -0.57
CA THR A 71 -0.52 14.20 -0.24
C THR A 71 0.38 13.26 0.56
N LEU A 72 1.68 13.55 0.63
CA LEU A 72 2.60 12.77 1.46
C LEU A 72 2.29 12.90 2.96
N GLU A 73 1.80 14.05 3.38
CA GLU A 73 1.38 14.33 4.76
C GLU A 73 0.27 13.38 5.22
N TRP A 74 -0.64 12.99 4.30
CA TRP A 74 -1.71 12.04 4.62
C TRP A 74 -1.19 10.70 5.14
N TYR A 75 -0.02 10.28 4.68
CA TYR A 75 0.64 9.05 5.09
C TYR A 75 1.63 9.26 6.25
N CYS A 76 1.92 10.51 6.64
CA CYS A 76 3.00 10.86 7.55
C CYS A 76 2.59 10.74 9.02
N VAL A 77 3.21 9.80 9.73
CA VAL A 77 2.98 9.60 11.18
C VAL A 77 3.40 10.82 11.98
N ASP A 78 4.53 11.44 11.64
CA ASP A 78 5.06 12.60 12.37
C ASP A 78 4.15 13.82 12.21
N HIS A 79 3.70 14.10 10.96
CA HIS A 79 2.74 15.18 10.69
C HIS A 79 1.47 15.02 11.53
N TRP A 80 0.87 13.82 11.54
CA TRP A 80 -0.35 13.59 12.32
C TRP A 80 -0.11 13.58 13.82
N SER A 81 1.07 13.14 14.28
CA SER A 81 1.42 13.19 15.71
C SER A 81 1.50 14.62 16.20
N GLU A 82 2.08 15.51 15.40
CA GLU A 82 2.19 16.94 15.66
C GLU A 82 0.83 17.64 15.60
N GLU A 83 0.07 17.43 14.49
CA GLU A 83 -1.23 18.09 14.28
C GLU A 83 -2.28 17.69 15.33
N LEU A 84 -2.24 16.44 15.80
CA LEU A 84 -3.21 15.90 16.75
C LEU A 84 -2.72 15.98 18.21
N ASP A 85 -1.51 16.43 18.46
CA ASP A 85 -0.85 16.33 19.76
C ASP A 85 -1.05 14.92 20.37
N PHE A 86 -0.67 13.88 19.59
CA PHE A 86 -0.90 12.48 19.97
C PHE A 86 0.23 11.57 19.50
N ASP A 87 0.72 10.68 20.36
CA ASP A 87 1.76 9.72 20.00
C ASP A 87 1.20 8.57 19.15
N ILE A 88 1.12 8.81 17.84
CA ILE A 88 0.61 7.85 16.86
C ILE A 88 1.53 6.63 16.75
N ALA A 89 2.84 6.83 16.87
CA ALA A 89 3.81 5.73 16.78
C ALA A 89 3.64 4.73 17.92
N ALA A 90 3.46 5.21 19.16
CA ALA A 90 3.19 4.37 20.32
C ALA A 90 1.87 3.60 20.17
N LEU A 91 0.79 4.26 19.75
CA LEU A 91 -0.50 3.59 19.54
C LEU A 91 -0.43 2.52 18.45
N LYS A 92 0.28 2.78 17.32
CA LYS A 92 0.50 1.77 16.28
C LYS A 92 1.29 0.56 16.81
N ALA A 93 2.28 0.80 17.65
CA ALA A 93 3.06 -0.28 18.28
C ALA A 93 2.21 -1.08 19.27
N GLU A 94 1.34 -0.41 20.07
CA GLU A 94 0.40 -1.08 20.98
C GLU A 94 -0.55 -2.01 20.23
N MET A 95 -0.99 -1.62 19.04
CA MET A 95 -1.97 -2.36 18.24
C MET A 95 -1.37 -3.39 17.27
N HIS A 96 -0.07 -3.66 17.33
CA HIS A 96 0.65 -4.50 16.36
C HIS A 96 0.05 -5.91 16.17
N GLN A 97 -0.63 -6.47 17.20
CA GLN A 97 -1.28 -7.78 17.14
C GLN A 97 -2.41 -7.88 16.10
N HIS A 98 -2.88 -6.75 15.56
CA HIS A 98 -3.90 -6.71 14.50
C HIS A 98 -3.31 -6.74 13.09
N ILE A 99 -1.98 -6.63 12.94
CA ILE A 99 -1.31 -6.67 11.65
C ILE A 99 -1.25 -8.12 11.14
N ARG A 100 -1.77 -8.37 9.95
CA ARG A 100 -1.85 -9.70 9.33
C ARG A 100 -1.46 -9.61 7.85
N TYR A 101 -0.92 -10.70 7.32
CA TYR A 101 -0.85 -10.90 5.88
C TYR A 101 -2.24 -11.14 5.31
N LEU A 102 -2.47 -10.69 4.08
CA LEU A 102 -3.62 -11.15 3.30
C LEU A 102 -3.43 -12.63 2.93
N PRO A 103 -4.54 -13.39 2.78
CA PRO A 103 -4.47 -14.78 2.37
C PRO A 103 -3.71 -14.98 1.06
N GLY A 104 -2.82 -15.97 1.00
CA GLY A 104 -2.01 -16.30 -0.18
C GLY A 104 -0.80 -15.38 -0.41
N ALA A 105 -0.59 -14.35 0.43
CA ALA A 105 0.51 -13.40 0.22
C ALA A 105 1.89 -14.05 0.45
N ILE A 106 2.06 -14.82 1.50
CA ILE A 106 3.35 -15.47 1.81
C ILE A 106 3.69 -16.50 0.73
N GLU A 107 2.73 -17.33 0.37
CA GLU A 107 2.89 -18.35 -0.68
C GLU A 107 3.29 -17.73 -2.01
N PHE A 108 2.68 -16.58 -2.37
CA PHE A 108 3.04 -15.83 -3.56
C PHE A 108 4.48 -15.30 -3.49
N LEU A 109 4.87 -14.66 -2.37
CA LEU A 109 6.22 -14.12 -2.19
C LEU A 109 7.28 -15.21 -2.33
N ASP A 110 7.04 -16.37 -1.72
CA ASP A 110 7.96 -17.52 -1.79
C ASP A 110 8.04 -18.10 -3.22
N ALA A 111 6.91 -18.17 -3.94
CA ALA A 111 6.87 -18.65 -5.31
C ALA A 111 7.61 -17.71 -6.27
N VAL A 112 7.43 -16.39 -6.13
CA VAL A 112 8.15 -15.37 -6.91
C VAL A 112 9.66 -15.45 -6.67
N ARG A 113 10.07 -15.62 -5.41
CA ARG A 113 11.48 -15.78 -5.04
C ARG A 113 12.07 -17.07 -5.63
N THR A 114 11.33 -18.18 -5.59
CA THR A 114 11.75 -19.47 -6.18
C THR A 114 12.00 -19.35 -7.68
N ARG A 115 11.27 -18.47 -8.36
CA ARG A 115 11.52 -18.14 -9.78
C ARG A 115 12.67 -17.17 -10.02
N GLY A 116 13.38 -16.76 -8.98
CA GLY A 116 14.52 -15.85 -9.08
C GLY A 116 14.14 -14.44 -9.53
N LYS A 117 12.88 -14.02 -9.33
CA LYS A 117 12.43 -12.66 -9.64
C LYS A 117 12.76 -11.74 -8.49
N ARG A 118 13.12 -10.49 -8.81
CA ARG A 118 13.41 -9.47 -7.81
C ARG A 118 12.11 -8.97 -7.16
N LEU A 119 12.08 -8.88 -5.84
CA LEU A 119 10.92 -8.44 -5.05
C LEU A 119 11.18 -7.08 -4.39
N LEU A 120 10.37 -6.09 -4.72
CA LEU A 120 10.37 -4.78 -4.08
C LEU A 120 9.03 -4.54 -3.38
N LEU A 121 9.09 -4.07 -2.13
CA LEU A 121 7.96 -3.43 -1.48
C LEU A 121 8.00 -1.94 -1.79
N THR A 122 6.90 -1.38 -2.28
CA THR A 122 6.78 0.06 -2.59
C THR A 122 5.53 0.61 -1.92
N THR A 123 5.71 1.36 -0.83
CA THR A 123 4.60 1.82 -0.01
C THR A 123 4.59 3.34 0.19
N ASN A 124 3.39 3.92 0.35
CA ASN A 124 3.24 5.28 0.82
C ASN A 124 3.35 5.40 2.35
N ALA A 125 3.34 4.30 3.08
CA ALA A 125 3.43 4.31 4.53
C ALA A 125 4.72 4.98 5.02
N HIS A 126 4.58 5.80 6.07
CA HIS A 126 5.70 6.41 6.77
C HIS A 126 6.71 5.35 7.27
N PRO A 127 8.02 5.64 7.31
CA PRO A 127 9.02 4.68 7.78
C PRO A 127 8.74 4.07 9.15
N ILE A 128 8.15 4.82 10.07
CA ILE A 128 7.70 4.31 11.39
C ILE A 128 6.63 3.22 11.21
N SER A 129 5.62 3.46 10.37
CA SER A 129 4.58 2.45 10.10
C SER A 129 5.16 1.20 9.44
N LEU A 130 6.04 1.37 8.45
CA LEU A 130 6.75 0.27 7.80
C LEU A 130 7.58 -0.54 8.81
N GLN A 131 8.26 0.13 9.74
CA GLN A 131 9.06 -0.53 10.78
C GLN A 131 8.19 -1.34 11.76
N VAL A 132 7.07 -0.76 12.24
CA VAL A 132 6.13 -1.46 13.13
C VAL A 132 5.57 -2.71 12.44
N LYS A 133 5.12 -2.58 11.20
CA LYS A 133 4.57 -3.68 10.41
C LYS A 133 5.62 -4.76 10.12
N SER A 134 6.83 -4.35 9.76
CA SER A 134 7.94 -5.29 9.50
C SER A 134 8.35 -6.07 10.76
N ARG A 135 8.37 -5.42 11.93
CA ARG A 135 8.66 -6.11 13.20
C ARG A 135 7.56 -7.10 13.59
N ALA A 136 6.31 -6.72 13.41
CA ALA A 136 5.16 -7.55 13.77
C ALA A 136 5.03 -8.81 12.91
N THR A 137 5.39 -8.73 11.62
CA THR A 137 5.12 -9.78 10.63
C THR A 137 6.37 -10.46 10.08
N GLY A 138 7.53 -9.87 10.27
CA GLY A 138 8.76 -10.31 9.60
C GLY A 138 8.78 -9.96 8.10
N LEU A 139 7.94 -9.03 7.65
CA LEU A 139 7.73 -8.64 6.25
C LEU A 139 9.05 -8.41 5.50
N ALA A 140 9.99 -7.69 6.11
CA ALA A 140 11.23 -7.27 5.47
C ALA A 140 12.06 -8.45 4.90
N ARG A 141 11.97 -9.65 5.49
CA ARG A 141 12.74 -10.84 5.06
C ARG A 141 12.35 -11.38 3.68
N HIS A 142 11.15 -11.02 3.20
CA HIS A 142 10.62 -11.52 1.93
C HIS A 142 11.02 -10.64 0.74
N PHE A 143 11.56 -9.45 0.95
CA PHE A 143 11.85 -8.47 -0.08
C PHE A 143 13.34 -8.20 -0.21
N ASP A 144 13.79 -7.97 -1.45
CA ASP A 144 15.16 -7.53 -1.73
C ASP A 144 15.34 -6.05 -1.38
N VAL A 145 14.28 -5.25 -1.53
CA VAL A 145 14.27 -3.81 -1.24
C VAL A 145 12.92 -3.40 -0.68
N LEU A 146 12.95 -2.52 0.32
CA LEU A 146 11.77 -1.86 0.89
C LEU A 146 11.88 -0.37 0.60
N VAL A 147 10.90 0.20 -0.11
CA VAL A 147 10.87 1.62 -0.49
C VAL A 147 9.63 2.26 0.10
N SER A 148 9.85 3.22 1.01
CA SER A 148 8.80 4.17 1.40
C SER A 148 8.83 5.39 0.49
N SER A 149 7.68 5.88 0.07
CA SER A 149 7.59 7.12 -0.73
C SER A 149 8.17 8.34 -0.01
N HIS A 150 8.26 8.29 1.31
CA HIS A 150 8.93 9.30 2.14
C HIS A 150 10.42 9.41 1.86
N GLU A 151 11.09 8.34 1.40
CA GLU A 151 12.48 8.38 0.93
C GLU A 151 12.66 9.36 -0.23
N PHE A 152 11.64 9.46 -1.07
CA PHE A 152 11.67 10.36 -2.22
C PHE A 152 10.96 11.70 -1.98
N GLY A 153 10.26 11.87 -0.87
CA GLY A 153 9.50 13.08 -0.57
C GLY A 153 8.28 13.31 -1.48
N VAL A 154 7.83 12.27 -2.20
CA VAL A 154 6.66 12.32 -3.11
C VAL A 154 5.87 11.01 -3.05
N PRO A 155 4.53 11.05 -3.00
CA PRO A 155 3.70 9.85 -2.94
C PRO A 155 3.66 9.11 -4.29
N LYS A 156 3.28 7.82 -4.26
CA LYS A 156 3.22 6.93 -5.44
C LYS A 156 2.24 7.42 -6.52
N GLU A 157 1.29 8.25 -6.18
CA GLU A 157 0.35 8.91 -7.09
C GLU A 157 1.02 9.88 -8.05
N GLN A 158 2.25 10.32 -7.74
CA GLN A 158 2.97 11.29 -8.57
C GLN A 158 3.96 10.61 -9.52
N PRO A 159 4.07 11.07 -10.78
CA PRO A 159 5.01 10.50 -11.76
C PRO A 159 6.47 10.53 -11.31
N GLU A 160 6.83 11.52 -10.49
CA GLU A 160 8.18 11.68 -9.95
C GLU A 160 8.61 10.50 -9.07
N PHE A 161 7.70 9.91 -8.30
CA PHE A 161 7.97 8.69 -7.53
C PHE A 161 8.51 7.58 -8.44
N TRP A 162 7.83 7.29 -9.54
CA TRP A 162 8.18 6.23 -10.48
C TRP A 162 9.51 6.49 -11.20
N ALA A 163 9.78 7.76 -11.51
CA ALA A 163 11.05 8.17 -12.07
C ALA A 163 12.21 7.96 -11.10
N ARG A 164 12.03 8.32 -9.82
CA ARG A 164 13.02 8.11 -8.75
C ARG A 164 13.23 6.64 -8.45
N LEU A 165 12.15 5.86 -8.35
CA LEU A 165 12.20 4.41 -8.15
C LEU A 165 13.08 3.73 -9.22
N GLY A 166 12.89 4.09 -10.49
CA GLY A 166 13.72 3.58 -11.60
C GLY A 166 15.20 3.95 -11.44
N ARG A 167 15.51 5.20 -11.14
CA ARG A 167 16.89 5.69 -11.00
C ARG A 167 17.60 5.11 -9.79
N SER A 168 16.94 5.10 -8.62
CA SER A 168 17.58 4.71 -7.35
C SER A 168 17.68 3.20 -7.16
N HIS A 169 16.70 2.46 -7.68
CA HIS A 169 16.61 1.02 -7.44
C HIS A 169 16.67 0.17 -8.73
N GLY A 170 16.97 0.77 -9.88
CA GLY A 170 17.13 0.04 -11.14
C GLY A 170 15.86 -0.68 -11.60
N VAL A 171 14.68 -0.12 -11.32
CA VAL A 171 13.40 -0.71 -11.72
C VAL A 171 13.09 -0.38 -13.17
N GLU A 172 13.15 -1.39 -14.03
CA GLU A 172 12.82 -1.27 -15.47
C GLU A 172 11.32 -1.51 -15.68
N ARG A 173 10.62 -0.49 -16.17
CA ARG A 173 9.15 -0.49 -16.31
C ARG A 173 8.61 -1.62 -17.18
N ALA A 174 9.32 -1.97 -18.26
CA ALA A 174 8.91 -3.01 -19.20
C ALA A 174 8.90 -4.41 -18.56
N GLY A 175 9.89 -4.70 -17.69
CA GLY A 175 10.02 -5.96 -16.96
C GLY A 175 9.31 -5.98 -15.60
N THR A 176 8.59 -4.91 -15.24
CA THR A 176 7.96 -4.79 -13.91
C THR A 176 6.51 -5.25 -13.93
N LEU A 177 6.18 -6.09 -12.95
CA LEU A 177 4.81 -6.38 -12.51
C LEU A 177 4.54 -5.57 -11.26
N PHE A 178 3.45 -4.80 -11.23
CA PHE A 178 3.05 -3.97 -10.10
C PHE A 178 1.64 -4.33 -9.63
N VAL A 179 1.47 -4.44 -8.32
CA VAL A 179 0.19 -4.76 -7.67
C VAL A 179 -0.08 -3.75 -6.56
N ASP A 180 -1.30 -3.21 -6.56
CA ASP A 180 -1.75 -2.21 -5.59
C ASP A 180 -3.29 -2.27 -5.46
N ASP A 181 -3.85 -1.73 -4.38
CA ASP A 181 -5.30 -1.62 -4.18
C ASP A 181 -5.84 -0.23 -4.52
N SER A 182 -4.96 0.78 -4.64
CA SER A 182 -5.30 2.18 -4.86
C SER A 182 -5.43 2.53 -6.34
N ALA A 183 -6.63 2.93 -6.78
CA ALA A 183 -6.89 3.35 -8.15
C ALA A 183 -5.96 4.47 -8.63
N ALA A 184 -5.70 5.48 -7.78
CA ALA A 184 -4.84 6.61 -8.13
C ALA A 184 -3.39 6.17 -8.35
N VAL A 185 -2.87 5.27 -7.52
CA VAL A 185 -1.52 4.71 -7.64
C VAL A 185 -1.39 3.85 -8.89
N LEU A 186 -2.38 2.98 -9.17
CA LEU A 186 -2.40 2.14 -10.38
C LEU A 186 -2.39 2.98 -11.65
N GLN A 187 -3.17 4.07 -11.69
CA GLN A 187 -3.19 5.02 -12.81
C GLN A 187 -1.84 5.70 -13.00
N ALA A 188 -1.21 6.14 -11.89
CA ALA A 188 0.11 6.76 -11.92
C ALA A 188 1.21 5.79 -12.40
N ALA A 189 1.20 4.54 -11.92
CA ALA A 189 2.12 3.50 -12.36
C ALA A 189 2.01 3.24 -13.87
N ARG A 190 0.79 3.11 -14.39
CA ARG A 190 0.53 2.92 -15.81
C ARG A 190 0.97 4.13 -16.63
N ALA A 191 0.63 5.34 -16.21
CA ALA A 191 1.06 6.58 -16.87
C ALA A 191 2.59 6.71 -16.90
N ALA A 192 3.27 6.19 -15.87
CA ALA A 192 4.73 6.11 -15.84
C ALA A 192 5.32 5.03 -16.75
N GLY A 193 4.50 4.18 -17.40
CA GLY A 193 4.93 3.18 -18.37
C GLY A 193 5.08 1.75 -17.82
N VAL A 194 4.60 1.48 -16.60
CA VAL A 194 4.49 0.10 -16.09
C VAL A 194 3.34 -0.60 -16.81
N ARG A 195 3.62 -1.71 -17.50
CA ARG A 195 2.64 -2.37 -18.36
C ARG A 195 1.81 -3.43 -17.63
N ARG A 196 2.40 -4.13 -16.66
CA ARG A 196 1.76 -5.21 -15.91
C ARG A 196 1.29 -4.69 -14.56
N VAL A 197 0.11 -4.06 -14.57
CA VAL A 197 -0.49 -3.40 -13.39
C VAL A 197 -1.78 -4.12 -13.02
N TYR A 198 -1.88 -4.58 -11.77
CA TYR A 198 -2.99 -5.36 -11.25
C TYR A 198 -3.62 -4.69 -10.03
N GLN A 199 -4.94 -4.62 -10.03
CA GLN A 199 -5.72 -4.12 -8.90
C GLN A 199 -6.11 -5.25 -7.96
N VAL A 200 -5.86 -5.07 -6.65
CA VAL A 200 -6.43 -5.93 -5.60
C VAL A 200 -7.86 -5.51 -5.29
N LEU A 201 -8.81 -6.44 -5.39
CA LEU A 201 -10.23 -6.20 -5.11
C LEU A 201 -10.63 -6.48 -3.66
N LEU A 202 -9.86 -7.27 -2.91
CA LEU A 202 -10.12 -7.58 -1.50
C LEU A 202 -8.97 -7.12 -0.61
N PRO A 203 -8.73 -5.80 -0.50
CA PRO A 203 -7.62 -5.27 0.30
C PRO A 203 -7.85 -5.39 1.83
N ASP A 204 -9.09 -5.44 2.27
CA ASP A 204 -9.53 -5.67 3.66
C ASP A 204 -10.35 -6.95 3.70
N SER A 205 -9.85 -7.97 4.40
CA SER A 205 -10.45 -9.31 4.45
C SER A 205 -11.86 -9.34 5.07
N THR A 206 -12.27 -8.27 5.74
CA THR A 206 -13.57 -8.14 6.42
C THR A 206 -14.58 -7.34 5.63
N GLN A 207 -14.18 -6.76 4.51
CA GLN A 207 -15.02 -5.92 3.66
C GLN A 207 -15.45 -6.66 2.38
N PRO A 208 -16.51 -6.21 1.69
CA PRO A 208 -16.86 -6.74 0.38
C PRO A 208 -15.79 -6.39 -0.66
N LEU A 209 -15.79 -7.13 -1.78
CA LEU A 209 -14.93 -6.83 -2.92
C LEU A 209 -15.16 -5.39 -3.40
N ARG A 210 -14.07 -4.69 -3.68
CA ARG A 210 -14.13 -3.37 -4.33
C ARG A 210 -14.52 -3.51 -5.80
N ALA A 211 -15.05 -2.42 -6.37
CA ALA A 211 -15.33 -2.35 -7.79
C ALA A 211 -14.02 -2.41 -8.61
N ALA A 212 -14.08 -3.12 -9.74
CA ALA A 212 -12.99 -3.15 -10.69
C ALA A 212 -12.77 -1.77 -11.33
N LEU A 213 -11.53 -1.34 -11.41
CA LEU A 213 -11.14 -0.13 -12.13
C LEU A 213 -11.16 -0.42 -13.64
N PRO A 214 -11.96 0.31 -14.44
CA PRO A 214 -12.03 0.08 -15.88
C PRO A 214 -10.65 0.13 -16.56
N GLY A 215 -10.38 -0.85 -17.43
CA GLY A 215 -9.11 -0.97 -18.15
C GLY A 215 -7.95 -1.53 -17.33
N PHE A 216 -8.16 -2.01 -16.10
CA PHE A 216 -7.12 -2.70 -15.32
C PHE A 216 -7.49 -4.17 -15.10
N SER A 217 -6.46 -5.02 -15.10
CA SER A 217 -6.61 -6.40 -14.65
C SER A 217 -6.79 -6.45 -13.15
N THR A 218 -7.68 -7.31 -12.69
CA THR A 218 -8.06 -7.40 -11.29
C THR A 218 -7.78 -8.78 -10.73
N ILE A 219 -7.45 -8.82 -9.45
CA ILE A 219 -7.25 -10.03 -8.66
C ILE A 219 -7.97 -9.86 -7.32
N ARG A 220 -8.36 -10.95 -6.68
CA ARG A 220 -8.89 -10.87 -5.32
C ARG A 220 -7.76 -10.59 -4.32
N GLY A 221 -6.61 -11.24 -4.51
CA GLY A 221 -5.38 -11.10 -3.75
C GLY A 221 -4.22 -11.76 -4.48
N LEU A 222 -3.01 -11.69 -3.90
CA LEU A 222 -1.77 -12.16 -4.55
C LEU A 222 -1.80 -13.64 -4.93
N GLY A 223 -2.58 -14.48 -4.22
CA GLY A 223 -2.73 -15.89 -4.56
C GLY A 223 -3.27 -16.15 -5.97
N ASP A 224 -3.98 -15.19 -6.56
CA ASP A 224 -4.50 -15.31 -7.94
C ASP A 224 -3.38 -15.12 -8.99
N LEU A 225 -2.22 -14.55 -8.62
CA LEU A 225 -1.08 -14.29 -9.51
C LEU A 225 0.06 -15.32 -9.37
N MET A 226 -0.21 -16.48 -8.81
CA MET A 226 0.85 -17.51 -8.62
C MET A 226 1.64 -17.74 -9.91
N PRO A 227 2.99 -17.66 -9.85
CA PRO A 227 3.86 -17.83 -11.01
C PRO A 227 4.02 -19.27 -11.45
#